data_6aa44532dae6b136984ae3a4105e6d2d
#
_entry.id   6aa44532dae6b136984ae3a4105e6d2d
#
_cell.length_a   1.000
_cell.length_b   1.000
_cell.length_c   1.000
_cell.angle_alpha   90.00
_cell.angle_beta   90.00
_cell.angle_gamma   90.00
#
_symmetry.space_group_name_H-M   'P 1'
#
loop_
_entity.id
_entity.type
_entity.pdbx_description
1 polymer ?
#
loop_
_entity_poly.entity_id
_entity_poly.type
_entity_poly.pdbx_seq_one_letter_code
_entity_poly.pdbx_strand_id
1 'polypeptide(L)'
;MKLNKRSGFTLLEIIIVIIIVGVLASLALPRFFSTVEFSKSTESFAAMTAIRQSLERCYLAAGGNYTACALANMDIENPANSPGARFSYAINAASVTGYTIVATRNSADGGDSTSTITMIQTTAGVTRSGTGKYVGIK
;
A
#
# COMPACT_ATOMS: atom_id res chain seq x y z
N MET A 1 -52.18 -32.85 -22.70
CA MET A 1 -50.73 -32.69 -22.39
C MET A 1 -50.28 -31.31 -22.92
N LYS A 2 -50.07 -30.31 -22.05
CA LYS A 2 -49.59 -28.95 -22.47
C LYS A 2 -48.08 -29.00 -22.60
N LEU A 3 -47.56 -28.92 -23.82
CA LEU A 3 -46.16 -28.73 -24.10
C LEU A 3 -45.72 -27.32 -23.64
N ASN A 4 -44.96 -27.23 -22.58
CA ASN A 4 -44.31 -25.99 -22.17
C ASN A 4 -43.30 -25.58 -23.26
N LYS A 5 -43.58 -24.51 -23.98
CA LYS A 5 -42.62 -23.88 -24.89
C LYS A 5 -41.45 -23.36 -24.03
N ARG A 6 -40.31 -24.03 -24.07
CA ARG A 6 -39.07 -23.48 -23.55
C ARG A 6 -38.59 -22.39 -24.52
N SER A 7 -38.70 -21.14 -24.13
CA SER A 7 -38.05 -20.05 -24.85
C SER A 7 -36.52 -20.15 -24.66
N GLY A 8 -35.80 -20.34 -25.74
CA GLY A 8 -34.34 -20.30 -25.75
C GLY A 8 -33.88 -18.89 -26.12
N PHE A 9 -32.67 -18.49 -25.63
CA PHE A 9 -32.02 -17.26 -26.03
C PHE A 9 -31.61 -17.29 -27.51
N THR A 10 -31.74 -16.16 -28.19
CA THR A 10 -31.24 -16.02 -29.56
C THR A 10 -29.72 -15.83 -29.56
N LEU A 11 -29.05 -16.27 -30.63
CA LEU A 11 -27.60 -16.05 -30.79
C LEU A 11 -27.25 -14.55 -30.78
N LEU A 12 -28.12 -13.71 -31.40
CA LEU A 12 -27.97 -12.26 -31.43
C LEU A 12 -28.00 -11.65 -30.03
N GLU A 13 -28.89 -12.14 -29.16
CA GLU A 13 -29.03 -11.65 -27.78
C GLU A 13 -27.77 -11.87 -26.95
N ILE A 14 -27.15 -13.06 -27.11
CA ILE A 14 -25.90 -13.37 -26.42
C ILE A 14 -24.74 -12.53 -26.99
N ILE A 15 -24.66 -12.33 -28.30
CA ILE A 15 -23.61 -11.50 -28.92
C ILE A 15 -23.68 -10.06 -28.42
N ILE A 16 -24.87 -9.46 -28.37
CA ILE A 16 -25.04 -8.10 -27.86
C ILE A 16 -24.59 -8.01 -26.41
N VAL A 17 -24.96 -8.96 -25.56
CA VAL A 17 -24.58 -8.98 -24.16
C VAL A 17 -23.06 -9.04 -23.98
N ILE A 18 -22.37 -9.94 -24.70
CA ILE A 18 -20.89 -10.03 -24.55
C ILE A 18 -20.17 -8.79 -25.07
N ILE A 19 -20.67 -8.13 -26.10
CA ILE A 19 -20.12 -6.85 -26.58
C ILE A 19 -20.27 -5.78 -25.50
N ILE A 20 -21.46 -5.63 -24.92
CA ILE A 20 -21.71 -4.62 -23.88
C ILE A 20 -20.83 -4.89 -22.65
N VAL A 21 -20.77 -6.13 -22.18
CA VAL A 21 -19.93 -6.53 -21.03
C VAL A 21 -18.46 -6.29 -21.34
N GLY A 22 -17.99 -6.62 -22.54
CA GLY A 22 -16.61 -6.38 -22.98
C GLY A 22 -16.23 -4.91 -22.94
N VAL A 23 -17.10 -4.02 -23.44
CA VAL A 23 -16.87 -2.56 -23.38
C VAL A 23 -16.84 -2.07 -21.94
N LEU A 24 -17.80 -2.46 -21.11
CA LEU A 24 -17.83 -2.05 -19.70
C LEU A 24 -16.60 -2.55 -18.93
N ALA A 25 -16.21 -3.80 -19.14
CA ALA A 25 -15.03 -4.39 -18.52
C ALA A 25 -13.74 -3.64 -18.91
N SER A 26 -13.59 -3.25 -20.18
CA SER A 26 -12.40 -2.54 -20.65
C SER A 26 -12.17 -1.20 -19.94
N LEU A 27 -13.23 -0.52 -19.51
CA LEU A 27 -13.17 0.74 -18.77
C LEU A 27 -13.01 0.52 -17.25
N ALA A 28 -13.59 -0.56 -16.72
CA ALA A 28 -13.62 -0.83 -15.28
C ALA A 28 -12.31 -1.46 -14.76
N LEU A 29 -11.70 -2.37 -15.51
CA LEU A 29 -10.52 -3.12 -15.09
C LEU A 29 -9.31 -2.25 -14.71
N PRO A 30 -8.91 -1.21 -15.47
CA PRO A 30 -7.78 -0.37 -15.11
C PRO A 30 -8.00 0.36 -13.76
N ARG A 31 -9.21 0.84 -13.53
CA ARG A 31 -9.57 1.51 -12.27
C ARG A 31 -9.60 0.54 -11.09
N PHE A 32 -10.09 -0.67 -11.32
CA PHE A 32 -10.11 -1.72 -10.30
C PHE A 32 -8.70 -2.08 -9.82
N PHE A 33 -7.77 -2.33 -10.73
CA PHE A 33 -6.38 -2.64 -10.37
C PHE A 33 -5.69 -1.48 -9.64
N SER A 34 -5.94 -0.25 -10.03
CA SER A 34 -5.44 0.94 -9.33
C SER A 34 -5.96 1.00 -7.89
N THR A 35 -7.25 0.74 -7.67
CA THR A 35 -7.85 0.73 -6.33
C THR A 35 -7.31 -0.39 -5.47
N VAL A 36 -7.14 -1.59 -6.03
CA VAL A 36 -6.53 -2.74 -5.34
C VAL A 36 -5.11 -2.42 -4.91
N GLU A 37 -4.31 -1.82 -5.80
CA GLU A 37 -2.93 -1.45 -5.46
C GLU A 37 -2.91 -0.37 -4.37
N PHE A 38 -3.77 0.63 -4.46
CA PHE A 38 -3.89 1.65 -3.41
C PHE A 38 -4.30 1.06 -2.06
N SER A 39 -5.17 0.05 -2.04
CA SER A 39 -5.59 -0.61 -0.79
C SER A 39 -4.42 -1.30 -0.07
N LYS A 40 -3.39 -1.74 -0.80
CA LYS A 40 -2.16 -2.31 -0.21
C LYS A 40 -1.38 -1.29 0.63
N SER A 41 -1.59 0.00 0.42
CA SER A 41 -0.99 1.05 1.26
C SER A 41 -1.37 0.93 2.73
N THR A 42 -2.52 0.32 3.05
CA THR A 42 -2.95 0.08 4.43
C THR A 42 -1.98 -0.83 5.19
N GLU A 43 -1.42 -1.86 4.53
CA GLU A 43 -0.35 -2.70 5.09
C GLU A 43 0.87 -1.86 5.45
N SER A 44 1.29 -0.99 4.52
CA SER A 44 2.42 -0.08 4.75
C SER A 44 2.17 0.87 5.92
N PHE A 45 0.98 1.45 6.04
CA PHE A 45 0.65 2.34 7.16
C PHE A 45 0.66 1.63 8.52
N ALA A 46 0.16 0.40 8.58
CA ALA A 46 0.21 -0.40 9.81
C ALA A 46 1.67 -0.67 10.24
N ALA A 47 2.52 -1.08 9.30
CA ALA A 47 3.94 -1.31 9.55
C ALA A 47 4.69 -0.02 9.93
N MET A 48 4.47 1.09 9.19
CA MET A 48 5.08 2.39 9.50
C MET A 48 4.66 2.92 10.88
N THR A 49 3.43 2.63 11.30
CA THR A 49 2.96 2.99 12.64
C THR A 49 3.67 2.18 13.72
N ALA A 50 3.89 0.89 13.51
CA ALA A 50 4.67 0.05 14.42
C ALA A 50 6.13 0.50 14.51
N ILE A 51 6.77 0.81 13.36
CA ILE A 51 8.12 1.38 13.30
C ILE A 51 8.18 2.71 14.07
N ARG A 52 7.21 3.59 13.86
CA ARG A 52 7.12 4.87 14.57
C ARG A 52 7.05 4.68 16.08
N GLN A 53 6.19 3.78 16.56
CA GLN A 53 6.08 3.51 18.00
C GLN A 53 7.39 2.98 18.59
N SER A 54 8.10 2.13 17.85
CA SER A 54 9.42 1.65 18.27
C SER A 54 10.48 2.78 18.26
N LEU A 55 10.43 3.67 17.27
CA LEU A 55 11.29 4.86 17.23
C LEU A 55 11.07 5.78 18.44
N GLU A 56 9.83 5.98 18.87
CA GLU A 56 9.53 6.78 20.07
C GLU A 56 10.08 6.12 21.34
N ARG A 57 9.98 4.79 21.46
CA ARG A 57 10.61 4.07 22.59
C ARG A 57 12.13 4.16 22.55
N CYS A 58 12.72 3.97 21.38
CA CYS A 58 14.17 4.15 21.19
C CYS A 58 14.63 5.58 21.55
N TYR A 59 13.89 6.59 21.11
CA TYR A 59 14.16 7.99 21.43
C TYR A 59 14.25 8.24 22.94
N LEU A 60 13.30 7.71 23.71
CA LEU A 60 13.30 7.83 25.16
C LEU A 60 14.51 7.11 25.79
N ALA A 61 14.85 5.92 25.29
CA ALA A 61 16.00 5.14 25.75
C ALA A 61 17.34 5.79 25.37
N ALA A 62 17.40 6.51 24.23
CA ALA A 62 18.59 7.19 23.73
C ALA A 62 18.74 8.64 24.24
N GLY A 63 18.02 8.99 25.30
CA GLY A 63 18.13 10.32 25.92
C GLY A 63 17.60 11.48 25.05
N GLY A 64 16.59 11.23 24.23
CA GLY A 64 15.95 12.26 23.42
C GLY A 64 16.61 12.46 22.04
N ASN A 65 17.08 11.39 21.42
CA ASN A 65 17.75 11.46 20.12
C ASN A 65 17.43 10.23 19.23
N TYR A 66 16.96 10.46 18.00
CA TYR A 66 16.69 9.39 17.04
C TYR A 66 17.91 8.90 16.26
N THR A 67 19.07 9.56 16.35
CA THR A 67 20.23 9.23 15.50
C THR A 67 20.78 7.83 15.73
N ALA A 68 20.59 7.27 16.93
CA ALA A 68 20.96 5.89 17.26
C ALA A 68 19.88 4.84 16.93
N CYS A 69 18.70 5.30 16.49
CA CYS A 69 17.52 4.47 16.28
C CYS A 69 17.45 3.97 14.84
N ALA A 70 18.21 2.93 14.52
CA ALA A 70 18.14 2.25 13.24
C ALA A 70 17.16 1.07 13.30
N LEU A 71 16.57 0.71 12.18
CA LEU A 71 15.59 -0.39 12.10
C LEU A 71 16.14 -1.72 12.63
N ALA A 72 17.46 -1.95 12.46
CA ALA A 72 18.15 -3.15 12.96
C ALA A 72 18.31 -3.20 14.49
N ASN A 73 18.23 -2.05 15.18
CA ASN A 73 18.47 -1.92 16.62
C ASN A 73 17.17 -1.70 17.42
N MET A 74 16.02 -1.75 16.73
CA MET A 74 14.73 -1.54 17.38
C MET A 74 14.18 -2.80 18.03
N ASP A 75 13.24 -2.62 18.94
CA ASP A 75 12.56 -3.68 19.70
C ASP A 75 11.43 -4.38 18.91
N ILE A 76 11.39 -4.18 17.60
CA ILE A 76 10.45 -4.84 16.68
C ILE A 76 11.23 -5.59 15.59
N GLU A 77 10.68 -6.69 15.13
CA GLU A 77 11.15 -7.32 13.91
C GLU A 77 10.88 -6.41 12.71
N ASN A 78 11.81 -6.40 11.74
CA ASN A 78 11.61 -5.63 10.51
C ASN A 78 10.38 -6.17 9.76
N PRO A 79 9.33 -5.33 9.56
CA PRO A 79 8.10 -5.79 8.91
C PRO A 79 8.31 -6.30 7.47
N ALA A 80 9.41 -5.92 6.82
CA ALA A 80 9.77 -6.42 5.50
C ALA A 80 10.14 -7.92 5.49
N ASN A 81 10.49 -8.49 6.65
CA ASN A 81 10.82 -9.91 6.80
C ASN A 81 9.58 -10.80 6.97
N SER A 82 8.41 -10.22 7.15
CA SER A 82 7.17 -10.98 7.29
C SER A 82 6.84 -11.75 6.00
N PRO A 83 6.38 -13.01 6.10
CA PRO A 83 5.94 -13.76 4.91
C PRO A 83 4.88 -12.99 4.13
N GLY A 84 5.11 -12.80 2.83
CA GLY A 84 4.20 -12.07 1.94
C GLY A 84 4.27 -10.55 2.07
N ALA A 85 5.27 -9.98 2.74
CA ALA A 85 5.48 -8.54 2.82
C ALA A 85 5.59 -7.92 1.43
N ARG A 86 4.83 -6.87 1.19
CA ARG A 86 4.77 -6.16 -0.10
C ARG A 86 5.59 -4.88 -0.12
N PHE A 87 6.15 -4.50 1.01
CA PHE A 87 6.94 -3.28 1.17
C PHE A 87 8.25 -3.58 1.88
N SER A 88 9.28 -2.85 1.51
CA SER A 88 10.51 -2.71 2.30
C SER A 88 10.48 -1.35 3.01
N TYR A 89 11.15 -1.26 4.15
CA TYR A 89 11.13 -0.08 5.00
C TYR A 89 12.55 0.41 5.27
N ALA A 90 12.71 1.74 5.21
CA ALA A 90 13.96 2.41 5.58
C ALA A 90 13.67 3.60 6.49
N ILE A 91 14.56 3.83 7.45
CA ILE A 91 14.56 5.04 8.28
C ILE A 91 15.68 5.92 7.77
N ASN A 92 15.32 7.10 7.30
CA ASN A 92 16.23 8.10 6.76
C ASN A 92 16.18 9.38 7.58
N ALA A 93 17.22 10.20 7.46
CA ALA A 93 17.30 11.53 8.08
C ALA A 93 16.94 11.54 9.57
N ALA A 94 17.33 10.50 10.32
CA ALA A 94 17.17 10.47 11.76
C ALA A 94 18.06 11.57 12.40
N SER A 95 17.44 12.42 13.22
CA SER A 95 18.07 13.57 13.86
C SER A 95 17.61 13.67 15.32
N VAL A 96 18.01 14.70 16.02
CA VAL A 96 17.52 14.98 17.39
C VAL A 96 16.01 15.30 17.39
N THR A 97 15.48 15.88 16.31
CA THR A 97 14.13 16.45 16.28
C THR A 97 13.15 15.71 15.36
N GLY A 98 13.62 14.70 14.63
CA GLY A 98 12.73 13.99 13.69
C GLY A 98 13.41 12.92 12.89
N TYR A 99 12.62 12.26 12.04
CA TYR A 99 13.03 11.18 11.16
C TYR A 99 12.10 11.07 9.95
N THR A 100 12.53 10.32 8.96
CA THR A 100 11.74 9.96 7.79
C THR A 100 11.66 8.44 7.67
N ILE A 101 10.46 7.88 7.62
CA ILE A 101 10.24 6.48 7.28
C ILE A 101 9.81 6.42 5.82
N VAL A 102 10.48 5.60 5.03
CA VAL A 102 10.12 5.35 3.64
C VAL A 102 9.74 3.88 3.49
N ALA A 103 8.53 3.64 3.03
CA ALA A 103 8.06 2.34 2.59
C ALA A 103 8.14 2.30 1.06
N THR A 104 8.92 1.37 0.53
CA THR A 104 9.07 1.16 -0.91
C THR A 104 8.34 -0.11 -1.31
N ARG A 105 7.47 -0.01 -2.31
CA ARG A 105 6.76 -1.15 -2.85
C ARG A 105 7.76 -2.12 -3.50
N ASN A 106 7.64 -3.42 -3.22
CA ASN A 106 8.43 -4.45 -3.89
C ASN A 106 7.69 -4.99 -5.12
N SER A 107 8.32 -5.87 -5.90
CA SER A 107 7.75 -6.45 -7.12
C SER A 107 6.69 -7.53 -6.86
N ALA A 108 6.47 -7.95 -5.60
CA ALA A 108 5.47 -8.96 -5.27
C ALA A 108 4.06 -8.52 -5.70
N ASP A 109 3.24 -9.46 -6.16
CA ASP A 109 1.86 -9.23 -6.61
C ASP A 109 1.73 -8.08 -7.66
N GLY A 110 2.68 -7.95 -8.56
CA GLY A 110 2.65 -6.93 -9.61
C GLY A 110 2.96 -5.51 -9.14
N GLY A 111 3.62 -5.37 -8.01
CA GLY A 111 4.12 -4.08 -7.53
C GLY A 111 5.34 -3.58 -8.30
N ASP A 112 5.72 -2.34 -8.04
CA ASP A 112 6.89 -1.70 -8.61
C ASP A 112 7.72 -0.99 -7.54
N SER A 113 9.05 -1.00 -7.69
CA SER A 113 9.97 -0.38 -6.74
C SER A 113 10.07 1.15 -6.86
N THR A 114 9.30 1.77 -7.76
CA THR A 114 9.27 3.23 -7.95
C THR A 114 8.17 3.88 -7.12
N SER A 115 7.21 3.10 -6.65
CA SER A 115 6.10 3.56 -5.80
C SER A 115 6.51 3.52 -4.34
N THR A 116 6.50 4.68 -3.69
CA THR A 116 6.88 4.83 -2.28
C THR A 116 5.82 5.55 -1.46
N ILE A 117 5.79 5.26 -0.17
CA ILE A 117 5.03 6.02 0.83
C ILE A 117 6.04 6.54 1.84
N THR A 118 6.00 7.83 2.10
CA THR A 118 6.92 8.51 3.01
C THR A 118 6.15 9.10 4.19
N MET A 119 6.64 8.87 5.39
CA MET A 119 6.16 9.48 6.62
C MET A 119 7.30 10.27 7.24
N ILE A 120 7.10 11.56 7.45
CA ILE A 120 8.08 12.46 8.03
C ILE A 120 7.57 12.94 9.39
N GLN A 121 8.34 12.68 10.43
CA GLN A 121 8.16 13.24 11.77
C GLN A 121 9.06 14.43 11.95
N THR A 122 8.48 15.53 12.37
CA THR A 122 9.18 16.76 12.77
C THR A 122 8.63 17.29 14.09
N THR A 123 9.19 18.35 14.63
CA THR A 123 8.63 19.05 15.80
C THR A 123 7.24 19.63 15.55
N ALA A 124 6.87 19.89 14.30
CA ALA A 124 5.56 20.40 13.91
C ALA A 124 4.50 19.28 13.78
N GLY A 125 4.92 18.02 13.76
CA GLY A 125 4.02 16.87 13.64
C GLY A 125 4.44 15.88 12.57
N VAL A 126 3.48 15.03 12.17
CA VAL A 126 3.67 13.97 11.16
C VAL A 126 3.03 14.38 9.85
N THR A 127 3.79 14.30 8.79
CA THR A 127 3.28 14.44 7.41
C THR A 127 3.45 13.14 6.65
N ARG A 128 2.59 12.91 5.66
CA ARG A 128 2.64 11.74 4.78
C ARG A 128 2.60 12.17 3.34
N SER A 129 3.22 11.39 2.48
CA SER A 129 3.17 11.60 1.03
C SER A 129 3.38 10.28 0.31
N GLY A 130 2.94 10.20 -0.93
CA GLY A 130 3.13 9.02 -1.77
C GLY A 130 3.61 9.38 -3.16
N THR A 131 4.35 8.47 -3.79
CA THR A 131 4.80 8.56 -5.17
C THR A 131 4.29 7.37 -5.99
N GLY A 132 4.40 7.46 -7.32
CA GLY A 132 3.96 6.38 -8.20
C GLY A 132 2.48 6.06 -8.03
N LYS A 133 2.16 4.83 -7.69
CA LYS A 133 0.77 4.37 -7.50
C LYS A 133 0.11 4.91 -6.21
N TYR A 134 0.87 5.55 -5.34
CA TYR A 134 0.40 6.10 -4.05
C TYR A 134 0.30 7.62 -4.04
N VAL A 135 0.36 8.27 -5.19
CA VAL A 135 0.09 9.71 -5.32
C VAL A 135 -1.30 10.04 -4.77
N GLY A 136 -1.37 11.08 -3.92
CA GLY A 136 -2.62 11.50 -3.24
C GLY A 136 -2.73 11.08 -1.78
N ILE A 137 -1.81 10.27 -1.25
CA ILE A 137 -1.66 10.05 0.19
C ILE A 137 -1.18 11.36 0.84
N LYS A 138 -1.86 11.76 1.93
CA LYS A 138 -1.56 12.96 2.72
C LYS A 138 -1.54 12.63 4.22
#